data_0ffd206bd522ff4bb389550dfaa3f0a6
#
_entry.id   0ffd206bd522ff4bb389550dfaa3f0a6
#
_cell.length_a   1.000
_cell.length_b   1.000
_cell.length_c   1.000
_cell.angle_alpha   90.00
_cell.angle_beta   90.00
_cell.angle_gamma   90.00
#
_symmetry.space_group_name_H-M   'P 1'
#
loop_
_entity.id
_entity.type
_entity.pdbx_description
1 polymer ?
#
loop_
_entity_poly.entity_id
_entity_poly.type
_entity_poly.pdbx_seq_one_letter_code
_entity_poly.pdbx_strand_id
1 'polypeptide(L)'
;MKRTFVLILAVLAAAALFAGLVHAVLVTAHVSEPAATTVYGLTPRRLWAATVALLALVGATIGGLALRRSTSRIDTGSGRWWATVALVAGLIAVVGGGLNVAFATGGPGTGNGVVGGAAALVLGLIAVVLGGLALARSRRYG
;
A
#
# COMPACT_ATOMS: atom_id res chain seq x y z
N MET A 1 4.07 -7.58 -22.23
CA MET A 1 4.07 -8.38 -21.00
C MET A 1 5.33 -8.21 -20.17
N LYS A 2 6.52 -8.35 -20.74
CA LYS A 2 7.79 -8.22 -19.99
C LYS A 2 7.96 -6.84 -19.32
N ARG A 3 7.61 -5.74 -19.99
CA ARG A 3 7.74 -4.39 -19.44
C ARG A 3 6.82 -4.13 -18.24
N THR A 4 5.60 -4.63 -18.28
CA THR A 4 4.64 -4.46 -17.17
C THR A 4 5.05 -5.29 -15.96
N PHE A 5 5.53 -6.50 -16.18
CA PHE A 5 6.06 -7.35 -15.13
C PHE A 5 7.29 -6.73 -14.46
N VAL A 6 8.22 -6.20 -15.26
CA VAL A 6 9.41 -5.50 -14.77
C VAL A 6 9.02 -4.25 -13.96
N LEU A 7 8.03 -3.47 -14.43
CA LEU A 7 7.54 -2.30 -13.70
C LEU A 7 6.90 -2.69 -12.36
N ILE A 8 6.08 -3.73 -12.34
CA ILE A 8 5.47 -4.21 -11.09
C ILE A 8 6.58 -4.69 -10.12
N LEU A 9 7.54 -5.44 -10.63
CA LEU A 9 8.67 -5.91 -9.81
C LEU A 9 9.51 -4.74 -9.30
N ALA A 10 9.78 -3.74 -10.13
CA ALA A 10 10.51 -2.53 -9.76
C ALA A 10 9.77 -1.73 -8.68
N VAL A 11 8.44 -1.59 -8.81
CA VAL A 11 7.61 -0.91 -7.82
C VAL A 11 7.57 -1.68 -6.50
N LEU A 12 7.45 -3.01 -6.55
CA LEU A 12 7.50 -3.85 -5.35
C LEU A 12 8.88 -3.80 -4.69
N ALA A 13 9.96 -3.83 -5.48
CA ALA A 13 11.31 -3.70 -4.96
C ALA A 13 11.55 -2.32 -4.33
N ALA A 14 11.08 -1.24 -4.98
CA ALA A 14 11.16 0.11 -4.44
C ALA A 14 10.36 0.25 -3.14
N ALA A 15 9.17 -0.34 -3.06
CA ALA A 15 8.36 -0.36 -1.85
C ALA A 15 9.05 -1.14 -0.72
N ALA A 16 9.65 -2.30 -1.02
CA ALA A 16 10.40 -3.09 -0.05
C ALA A 16 11.65 -2.35 0.44
N LEU A 17 12.39 -1.71 -0.46
CA LEU A 17 13.56 -0.88 -0.11
C LEU A 17 13.16 0.32 0.75
N PHE A 18 12.07 0.99 0.41
CA PHE A 18 11.56 2.12 1.19
C PHE A 18 11.11 1.67 2.59
N ALA A 19 10.38 0.56 2.69
CA ALA A 19 9.98 -0.02 3.97
C ALA A 19 11.20 -0.42 4.82
N GLY A 20 12.22 -1.03 4.19
CA GLY A 20 13.49 -1.37 4.84
C GLY A 20 14.25 -0.14 5.30
N LEU A 21 14.31 0.91 4.48
CA LEU A 21 14.96 2.17 4.84
C LEU A 21 14.25 2.87 6.01
N VAL A 22 12.93 2.96 5.96
CA VAL A 22 12.12 3.52 7.06
C VAL A 22 12.35 2.73 8.34
N HIS A 23 12.37 1.40 8.25
CA HIS A 23 12.66 0.54 9.40
C HIS A 23 14.06 0.81 9.97
N ALA A 24 15.08 0.87 9.10
CA ALA A 24 16.45 1.16 9.52
C ALA A 24 16.57 2.52 10.19
N VAL A 25 15.92 3.55 9.65
CA VAL A 25 15.89 4.90 10.23
C VAL A 25 15.20 4.89 11.60
N LEU A 26 14.07 4.20 11.72
CA LEU A 26 13.35 4.10 13.00
C LEU A 26 14.17 3.34 14.07
N VAL A 27 14.90 2.30 13.67
CA VAL A 27 15.80 1.56 14.56
C VAL A 27 16.96 2.43 14.99
N THR A 28 17.62 3.13 14.07
CA THR A 28 18.77 4.00 14.39
C THR A 28 18.37 5.22 15.22
N ALA A 29 17.13 5.70 15.05
CA ALA A 29 16.60 6.81 15.85
C ALA A 29 16.07 6.37 17.23
N HIS A 30 16.24 5.10 17.62
CA HIS A 30 15.72 4.52 18.87
C HIS A 30 14.19 4.64 19.05
N VAL A 31 13.45 4.95 17.96
CA VAL A 31 11.98 5.06 18.00
C VAL A 31 11.31 3.69 17.95
N SER A 32 12.01 2.68 17.44
CA SER A 32 11.52 1.31 17.27
C SER A 32 12.22 0.29 18.18
N GLU A 33 12.83 0.75 19.28
CA GLU A 33 13.30 -0.20 20.29
C GLU A 33 12.10 -0.99 20.85
N PRO A 34 12.23 -2.32 20.97
CA PRO A 34 11.16 -3.10 21.57
C PRO A 34 10.92 -2.61 22.99
N ALA A 35 9.68 -2.26 23.31
CA ALA A 35 9.29 -1.97 24.67
C ALA A 35 9.65 -3.17 25.58
N ALA A 36 9.93 -2.91 26.84
CA ALA A 36 10.27 -3.94 27.83
C ALA A 36 9.21 -5.07 27.92
N THR A 37 8.00 -4.83 27.41
CA THR A 37 6.92 -5.80 27.27
C THR A 37 6.61 -6.04 25.79
N THR A 38 7.03 -7.19 25.27
CA THR A 38 6.67 -7.62 23.92
C THR A 38 5.29 -8.28 23.96
N VAL A 39 4.37 -7.77 23.17
CA VAL A 39 3.02 -8.35 23.03
C VAL A 39 3.02 -9.34 21.89
N TYR A 40 2.80 -10.61 22.19
CA TYR A 40 2.62 -11.68 21.21
C TYR A 40 1.14 -11.86 20.90
N GLY A 41 0.84 -12.22 19.67
CA GLY A 41 -0.52 -12.53 19.23
C GLY A 41 -1.22 -11.39 18.49
N LEU A 42 -2.51 -11.58 18.24
CA LEU A 42 -3.36 -10.65 17.52
C LEU A 42 -3.94 -9.61 18.48
N THR A 43 -3.57 -8.37 18.29
CA THR A 43 -4.20 -7.24 18.98
C THR A 43 -5.20 -6.55 18.03
N PRO A 44 -6.21 -5.83 18.55
CA PRO A 44 -7.14 -5.08 17.70
C PRO A 44 -6.44 -4.15 16.71
N ARG A 45 -5.35 -3.50 17.12
CA ARG A 45 -4.56 -2.64 16.24
C ARG A 45 -3.78 -3.41 15.18
N ARG A 46 -3.27 -4.60 15.50
CA ARG A 46 -2.65 -5.48 14.50
C ARG A 46 -3.66 -5.98 13.48
N LEU A 47 -4.85 -6.35 13.92
CA LEU A 47 -5.95 -6.74 13.03
C LEU A 47 -6.36 -5.60 12.12
N TRP A 48 -6.51 -4.39 12.65
CA TRP A 48 -6.80 -3.20 11.86
C TRP A 48 -5.71 -2.96 10.82
N ALA A 49 -4.46 -2.93 11.23
CA ALA A 49 -3.33 -2.70 10.35
C ALA A 49 -3.21 -3.77 9.26
N ALA A 50 -3.44 -5.04 9.59
CA ALA A 50 -3.44 -6.14 8.64
C ALA A 50 -4.58 -6.01 7.63
N THR A 51 -5.78 -5.66 8.08
CA THR A 51 -6.94 -5.45 7.20
C THR A 51 -6.69 -4.33 6.21
N VAL A 52 -6.16 -3.20 6.68
CA VAL A 52 -5.84 -2.06 5.81
C VAL A 52 -4.69 -2.38 4.85
N ALA A 53 -3.70 -3.15 5.29
CA ALA A 53 -2.61 -3.61 4.44
C ALA A 53 -3.09 -4.57 3.34
N LEU A 54 -4.00 -5.49 3.66
CA LEU A 54 -4.63 -6.37 2.66
C LEU A 54 -5.46 -5.57 1.66
N LEU A 55 -6.23 -4.60 2.13
CA LEU A 55 -6.99 -3.69 1.25
C LEU A 55 -6.05 -2.93 0.31
N ALA A 56 -4.93 -2.45 0.81
CA ALA A 56 -3.90 -1.78 0.03
C ALA A 56 -3.30 -2.70 -1.04
N LEU A 57 -3.00 -3.94 -0.68
CA LEU A 57 -2.45 -4.93 -1.60
C LEU A 57 -3.44 -5.26 -2.73
N VAL A 58 -4.71 -5.47 -2.39
CA VAL A 58 -5.78 -5.69 -3.36
C VAL A 58 -5.94 -4.47 -4.26
N GLY A 59 -5.95 -3.27 -3.69
CA GLY A 59 -6.01 -2.01 -4.44
C GLY A 59 -4.84 -1.85 -5.41
N ALA A 60 -3.62 -2.12 -4.97
CA ALA A 60 -2.43 -2.07 -5.82
C ALA A 60 -2.49 -3.09 -6.97
N THR A 61 -2.95 -4.30 -6.70
CA THR A 61 -3.14 -5.35 -7.70
C THR A 61 -4.18 -4.95 -8.74
N ILE A 62 -5.34 -4.47 -8.30
CA ILE A 62 -6.41 -3.98 -9.18
C ILE A 62 -5.91 -2.79 -10.00
N GLY A 63 -5.21 -1.84 -9.38
CA GLY A 63 -4.63 -0.68 -10.06
C GLY A 63 -3.64 -1.08 -11.15
N GLY A 64 -2.76 -2.03 -10.86
CA GLY A 64 -1.82 -2.59 -11.83
C GLY A 64 -2.53 -3.26 -13.02
N LEU A 65 -3.56 -4.05 -12.73
CA LEU A 65 -4.36 -4.70 -13.77
C LEU A 65 -5.16 -3.68 -14.61
N ALA A 66 -5.75 -2.68 -13.96
CA ALA A 66 -6.45 -1.60 -14.65
C ALA A 66 -5.51 -0.81 -15.55
N LEU A 67 -4.31 -0.49 -15.07
CA LEU A 67 -3.29 0.19 -15.86
C LEU A 67 -2.85 -0.64 -17.06
N ARG A 68 -2.67 -1.95 -16.88
CA ARG A 68 -2.34 -2.87 -17.97
C ARG A 68 -3.44 -2.93 -19.03
N ARG A 69 -4.70 -2.99 -18.59
CA ARG A 69 -5.85 -3.00 -19.51
C ARG A 69 -6.05 -1.69 -20.24
N SER A 70 -5.72 -0.57 -19.62
CA SER A 70 -5.82 0.74 -20.25
C SER A 70 -4.86 0.94 -21.43
N THR A 71 -3.84 0.09 -21.55
CA THR A 71 -2.93 0.06 -22.71
C THR A 71 -3.44 -0.83 -23.85
N SER A 72 -4.42 -1.69 -23.61
CA SER A 72 -5.06 -2.49 -24.64
C SER A 72 -6.32 -1.79 -25.12
N ARG A 73 -6.46 -1.68 -26.44
CA ARG A 73 -7.59 -0.96 -27.11
C ARG A 73 -8.97 -1.59 -26.92
N ILE A 74 -9.12 -2.59 -26.07
CA ILE A 74 -10.28 -3.50 -26.07
C ILE A 74 -11.33 -3.13 -25.03
N ASP A 75 -11.06 -2.21 -24.09
CA ASP A 75 -12.04 -1.95 -23.04
C ASP A 75 -12.27 -0.48 -22.75
N THR A 76 -13.53 -0.11 -22.80
CA THR A 76 -13.99 1.28 -22.70
C THR A 76 -14.72 1.63 -21.39
N GLY A 77 -15.33 0.69 -20.71
CA GLY A 77 -16.18 1.00 -19.54
C GLY A 77 -15.70 0.44 -18.23
N SER A 78 -15.30 -0.82 -18.21
CA SER A 78 -14.92 -1.51 -16.98
C SER A 78 -13.54 -1.07 -16.45
N GLY A 79 -12.65 -0.62 -17.33
CA GLY A 79 -11.32 -0.14 -16.95
C GLY A 79 -11.37 1.09 -16.03
N ARG A 80 -12.29 2.01 -16.27
CA ARG A 80 -12.48 3.21 -15.43
C ARG A 80 -13.01 2.85 -14.05
N TRP A 81 -13.94 1.92 -13.99
CA TRP A 81 -14.49 1.43 -12.73
C TRP A 81 -13.39 0.80 -11.84
N TRP A 82 -12.62 -0.11 -12.41
CA TRP A 82 -11.52 -0.76 -11.69
C TRP A 82 -10.42 0.20 -11.26
N ALA A 83 -10.10 1.19 -12.11
CA ALA A 83 -9.16 2.24 -11.77
C ALA A 83 -9.66 3.11 -10.60
N THR A 84 -10.96 3.42 -10.57
CA THR A 84 -11.59 4.17 -9.48
C THR A 84 -11.59 3.34 -8.19
N VAL A 85 -11.92 2.06 -8.27
CA VAL A 85 -11.87 1.13 -7.12
C VAL A 85 -10.46 1.07 -6.53
N ALA A 86 -9.44 0.95 -7.37
CA ALA A 86 -8.04 0.93 -6.93
C ALA A 86 -7.64 2.24 -6.24
N LEU A 87 -8.06 3.38 -6.82
CA LEU A 87 -7.79 4.70 -6.25
C LEU A 87 -8.42 4.86 -4.87
N VAL A 88 -9.70 4.51 -4.75
CA VAL A 88 -10.44 4.62 -3.48
C VAL A 88 -9.87 3.68 -2.41
N ALA A 89 -9.60 2.42 -2.78
CA ALA A 89 -8.97 1.45 -1.88
C ALA A 89 -7.59 1.94 -1.42
N GLY A 90 -6.80 2.51 -2.33
CA GLY A 90 -5.51 3.09 -2.02
C GLY A 90 -5.60 4.27 -1.06
N LEU A 91 -6.55 5.19 -1.27
CA LEU A 91 -6.78 6.33 -0.38
C LEU A 91 -7.20 5.89 1.03
N ILE A 92 -8.11 4.92 1.13
CA ILE A 92 -8.51 4.34 2.43
C ILE A 92 -7.30 3.73 3.13
N ALA A 93 -6.46 3.01 2.39
CA ALA A 93 -5.26 2.39 2.94
C ALA A 93 -4.21 3.41 3.39
N VAL A 94 -4.02 4.49 2.64
CA VAL A 94 -3.12 5.60 3.02
C VAL A 94 -3.60 6.26 4.31
N VAL A 95 -4.86 6.60 4.38
CA VAL A 95 -5.44 7.24 5.57
C VAL A 95 -5.40 6.28 6.76
N GLY A 96 -5.88 5.05 6.60
CA GLY A 96 -5.93 4.06 7.67
C GLY A 96 -4.54 3.66 8.16
N GLY A 97 -3.61 3.43 7.25
CA GLY A 97 -2.21 3.11 7.56
C GLY A 97 -1.49 4.30 8.20
N GLY A 98 -1.68 5.49 7.64
CA GLY A 98 -1.10 6.73 8.16
C GLY A 98 -1.58 7.05 9.57
N LEU A 99 -2.88 6.95 9.83
CA LEU A 99 -3.44 7.13 11.16
C LEU A 99 -2.91 6.09 12.15
N ASN A 100 -2.82 4.83 11.72
CA ASN A 100 -2.28 3.78 12.59
C ASN A 100 -0.82 4.07 13.00
N VAL A 101 0.00 4.54 12.06
CA VAL A 101 1.40 4.92 12.35
C VAL A 101 1.45 6.18 13.22
N ALA A 102 0.65 7.20 12.91
CA ALA A 102 0.65 8.48 13.63
C ALA A 102 0.23 8.33 15.10
N PHE A 103 -0.72 7.43 15.37
CA PHE A 103 -1.21 7.19 16.74
C PHE A 103 -0.58 5.96 17.40
N ALA A 104 0.43 5.36 16.79
CA ALA A 104 1.13 4.25 17.41
C ALA A 104 1.99 4.75 18.59
N THR A 105 1.79 4.15 19.74
CA THR A 105 2.59 4.39 20.94
C THR A 105 3.57 3.24 21.10
N GLY A 106 4.73 3.38 20.51
CA GLY A 106 5.78 2.36 20.56
C GLY A 106 6.07 1.76 19.17
N GLY A 107 7.18 1.03 19.11
CA GLY A 107 7.72 0.46 17.87
C GLY A 107 7.17 -0.92 17.51
N PRO A 108 7.84 -1.61 16.59
CA PRO A 108 7.53 -3.00 16.24
C PRO A 108 7.59 -3.91 17.45
N GLY A 109 6.66 -4.83 17.58
CA GLY A 109 6.57 -5.76 18.71
C GLY A 109 5.67 -5.31 19.86
N THR A 110 5.27 -4.03 19.91
CA THR A 110 4.43 -3.48 20.99
C THR A 110 2.93 -3.77 20.83
N GLY A 111 2.52 -4.48 19.77
CA GLY A 111 1.11 -4.76 19.50
C GLY A 111 0.35 -3.66 18.76
N ASN A 112 0.98 -2.52 18.49
CA ASN A 112 0.35 -1.35 17.86
C ASN A 112 0.18 -1.47 16.33
N GLY A 113 0.69 -2.53 15.71
CA GLY A 113 0.54 -2.76 14.27
C GLY A 113 1.30 -1.76 13.39
N VAL A 114 2.38 -1.16 13.90
CA VAL A 114 3.16 -0.14 13.19
C VAL A 114 3.66 -0.65 11.84
N VAL A 115 4.17 -1.89 11.79
CA VAL A 115 4.68 -2.50 10.56
C VAL A 115 3.57 -2.66 9.52
N GLY A 116 2.39 -3.15 9.95
CA GLY A 116 1.23 -3.28 9.08
C GLY A 116 0.71 -1.92 8.60
N GLY A 117 0.69 -0.92 9.49
CA GLY A 117 0.30 0.45 9.13
C GLY A 117 1.25 1.08 8.13
N ALA A 118 2.55 0.93 8.30
CA ALA A 118 3.56 1.40 7.36
C ALA A 118 3.45 0.69 6.00
N ALA A 119 3.26 -0.64 6.01
CA ALA A 119 3.03 -1.41 4.79
C ALA A 119 1.74 -0.94 4.06
N ALA A 120 0.65 -0.72 4.79
CA ALA A 120 -0.59 -0.20 4.25
C ALA A 120 -0.41 1.18 3.62
N LEU A 121 0.35 2.06 4.25
CA LEU A 121 0.66 3.40 3.74
C LEU A 121 1.40 3.30 2.39
N VAL A 122 2.45 2.52 2.32
CA VAL A 122 3.27 2.36 1.10
C VAL A 122 2.47 1.70 -0.02
N LEU A 123 1.81 0.58 0.25
CA LEU A 123 0.99 -0.12 -0.74
C LEU A 123 -0.21 0.72 -1.18
N GLY A 124 -0.79 1.48 -0.25
CA GLY A 124 -1.87 2.40 -0.55
C GLY A 124 -1.44 3.52 -1.50
N LEU A 125 -0.27 4.11 -1.29
CA LEU A 125 0.30 5.10 -2.21
C LEU A 125 0.54 4.50 -3.61
N ILE A 126 1.03 3.28 -3.68
CA ILE A 126 1.19 2.55 -4.95
C ILE A 126 -0.16 2.37 -5.63
N ALA A 127 -1.19 1.95 -4.90
CA ALA A 127 -2.54 1.77 -5.43
C ALA A 127 -3.13 3.09 -5.96
N VAL A 128 -2.90 4.20 -5.25
CA VAL A 128 -3.34 5.55 -5.67
C VAL A 128 -2.64 5.96 -6.97
N VAL A 129 -1.34 5.77 -7.05
CA VAL A 129 -0.57 6.12 -8.26
C VAL A 129 -1.02 5.28 -9.45
N LEU A 130 -1.11 3.96 -9.29
CA LEU A 130 -1.53 3.05 -10.37
C LEU A 130 -2.97 3.30 -10.81
N GLY A 131 -3.88 3.48 -9.86
CA GLY A 131 -5.28 3.81 -10.14
C GLY A 131 -5.43 5.16 -10.83
N GLY A 132 -4.71 6.17 -10.36
CA GLY A 132 -4.69 7.50 -10.96
C GLY A 132 -4.14 7.51 -12.37
N LEU A 133 -3.05 6.80 -12.62
CA LEU A 133 -2.47 6.66 -13.97
C LEU A 133 -3.41 5.91 -14.92
N ALA A 134 -4.04 4.83 -14.45
CA ALA A 134 -5.02 4.09 -15.24
C ALA A 134 -6.22 4.97 -15.60
N LEU A 135 -6.71 5.75 -14.65
CA LEU A 135 -7.82 6.68 -14.87
C LEU A 135 -7.44 7.81 -15.83
N ALA A 136 -6.25 8.38 -15.69
CA ALA A 136 -5.75 9.42 -16.59
C ALA A 136 -5.61 8.90 -18.04
N ARG A 137 -5.12 7.67 -18.21
CA ARG A 137 -5.03 7.04 -19.54
C ARG A 137 -6.40 6.76 -20.14
N SER A 138 -7.34 6.28 -19.35
CA SER A 138 -8.69 5.99 -19.83
C SER A 138 -9.42 7.23 -20.33
N ARG A 139 -9.09 8.42 -19.81
CA ARG A 139 -9.64 9.70 -20.27
C ARG A 139 -9.08 10.16 -21.61
N ARG A 140 -7.84 9.77 -21.92
CA ARG A 140 -7.18 10.16 -23.20
C ARG A 140 -7.68 9.35 -24.39
N TYR A 141 -8.17 8.15 -24.15
CA TYR A 141 -8.62 7.22 -25.21
C TYR A 141 -10.14 7.01 -25.23
N GLY A 142 -10.83 7.73 -24.35
CA GLY A 142 -12.32 7.70 -24.28
C GLY A 142 -12.95 8.97 -24.91
#